data_e6d4bdca0c4d1264eb4cab3e8fe5452e
#
_entry.id   e6d4bdca0c4d1264eb4cab3e8fe5452e
#
_cell.length_a   1.000
_cell.length_b   1.000
_cell.length_c   1.000
_cell.angle_alpha   90.00
_cell.angle_beta   90.00
_cell.angle_gamma   90.00
#
_symmetry.space_group_name_H-M   'P 1'
#
loop_
_entity.id
_entity.type
_entity.pdbx_description
1 polymer ?
#
loop_
_entity_poly.entity_id
_entity_poly.type
_entity_poly.pdbx_seq_one_letter_code
_entity_poly.pdbx_strand_id
1 'polypeptide(L)'
;MNEMEKLFSAKECMDKLSNGIDPISDEVLPKDTVLNNIELSRHFFYVSDILRQVIENGGSVARRARSRSYLPPFKLTDEQYNQIEITTTPTMIKHFTDRINSLIDENTMQKLKVTAVTGWLVSNGFLCEEIINEKKRKRPTEEGEKLGIYSENRDGHFGSYLAILYKESAQKYIIDNLEQIIAISNGE
;
A
#
# COMPACT_ATOMS: atom_id res chain seq x y z
N MET A 1 8.23 -30.15 -20.21
CA MET A 1 7.56 -28.84 -20.35
C MET A 1 7.65 -28.12 -19.02
N ASN A 2 8.35 -27.01 -18.94
CA ASN A 2 8.49 -26.24 -17.73
C ASN A 2 7.19 -25.42 -17.43
N GLU A 3 7.11 -24.77 -16.26
CA GLU A 3 5.89 -24.00 -15.87
C GLU A 3 5.57 -22.87 -16.84
N MET A 4 6.59 -22.16 -17.32
CA MET A 4 6.39 -21.07 -18.28
C MET A 4 5.88 -21.58 -19.63
N GLU A 5 6.41 -22.69 -20.13
CA GLU A 5 5.93 -23.32 -21.36
C GLU A 5 4.45 -23.73 -21.23
N LYS A 6 4.03 -24.24 -20.07
CA LYS A 6 2.60 -24.56 -19.80
C LYS A 6 1.72 -23.32 -19.84
N LEU A 7 2.19 -22.20 -19.25
CA LEU A 7 1.46 -20.93 -19.27
C LEU A 7 1.31 -20.37 -20.70
N PHE A 8 2.37 -20.41 -21.50
CA PHE A 8 2.30 -19.98 -22.89
C PHE A 8 1.33 -20.85 -23.70
N SER A 9 1.41 -22.17 -23.57
CA SER A 9 0.51 -23.11 -24.24
C SER A 9 -0.95 -22.91 -23.81
N ALA A 10 -1.21 -22.71 -22.51
CA ALA A 10 -2.56 -22.44 -22.00
C ALA A 10 -3.12 -21.12 -22.54
N LYS A 11 -2.27 -20.05 -22.58
CA LYS A 11 -2.66 -18.76 -23.15
C LYS A 11 -3.02 -18.88 -24.62
N GLU A 12 -2.20 -19.55 -25.41
CA GLU A 12 -2.45 -19.76 -26.85
C GLU A 12 -3.77 -20.52 -27.07
N CYS A 13 -4.05 -21.54 -26.26
CA CYS A 13 -5.29 -22.28 -26.29
C CYS A 13 -6.51 -21.37 -25.99
N MET A 14 -6.43 -20.50 -24.98
CA MET A 14 -7.49 -19.54 -24.66
C MET A 14 -7.68 -18.50 -25.75
N ASP A 15 -6.59 -18.03 -26.39
CA ASP A 15 -6.67 -17.10 -27.53
C ASP A 15 -7.39 -17.72 -28.72
N LYS A 16 -7.08 -18.96 -29.06
CA LYS A 16 -7.75 -19.67 -30.16
C LYS A 16 -9.25 -19.85 -29.89
N LEU A 17 -9.60 -20.34 -28.69
CA LEU A 17 -11.00 -20.52 -28.29
C LEU A 17 -11.78 -19.20 -28.27
N SER A 18 -11.16 -18.11 -27.82
CA SER A 18 -11.81 -16.79 -27.81
C SER A 18 -12.13 -16.27 -29.20
N ASN A 19 -11.36 -16.67 -30.18
CA ASN A 19 -11.54 -16.34 -31.59
C ASN A 19 -12.35 -17.37 -32.39
N GLY A 20 -12.94 -18.37 -31.72
CA GLY A 20 -13.74 -19.42 -32.38
C GLY A 20 -12.90 -20.42 -33.17
N ILE A 21 -11.65 -20.65 -32.79
CA ILE A 21 -10.72 -21.59 -33.42
C ILE A 21 -10.50 -22.76 -32.44
N ASP A 22 -10.54 -23.97 -32.99
CA ASP A 22 -10.18 -25.19 -32.23
C ASP A 22 -8.66 -25.19 -31.96
N PRO A 23 -8.23 -25.20 -30.68
CA PRO A 23 -6.81 -25.15 -30.35
C PRO A 23 -6.02 -26.39 -30.73
N ILE A 24 -6.69 -27.50 -31.11
CA ILE A 24 -6.06 -28.78 -31.48
C ILE A 24 -5.91 -28.91 -32.97
N SER A 25 -6.97 -28.61 -33.72
CA SER A 25 -7.00 -28.78 -35.21
C SER A 25 -6.64 -27.50 -35.96
N ASP A 26 -6.62 -26.35 -35.29
CA ASP A 26 -6.50 -25.01 -35.89
C ASP A 26 -7.62 -24.64 -36.87
N GLU A 27 -8.73 -25.39 -36.87
CA GLU A 27 -9.88 -25.13 -37.70
C GLU A 27 -10.92 -24.24 -36.99
N VAL A 28 -11.77 -23.56 -37.79
CA VAL A 28 -12.88 -22.77 -37.23
C VAL A 28 -13.89 -23.70 -36.55
N LEU A 29 -14.27 -23.38 -35.34
CA LEU A 29 -15.25 -24.16 -34.56
C LEU A 29 -16.62 -24.20 -35.29
N PRO A 30 -17.27 -25.37 -35.34
CA PRO A 30 -18.62 -25.52 -35.88
C PRO A 30 -19.60 -24.57 -35.16
N LYS A 31 -20.59 -24.03 -35.92
CA LYS A 31 -21.56 -23.06 -35.41
C LYS A 31 -22.46 -23.62 -34.29
N ASP A 32 -22.66 -24.92 -34.26
CA ASP A 32 -23.52 -25.66 -33.33
C ASP A 32 -22.79 -26.20 -32.10
N THR A 33 -21.49 -25.95 -31.96
CA THR A 33 -20.74 -26.34 -30.77
C THR A 33 -20.98 -25.39 -29.62
N VAL A 34 -21.03 -25.92 -28.40
CA VAL A 34 -21.14 -25.14 -27.16
C VAL A 34 -19.98 -24.15 -27.03
N LEU A 35 -18.79 -24.49 -27.54
CA LEU A 35 -17.61 -23.63 -27.46
C LEU A 35 -17.71 -22.39 -28.36
N ASN A 36 -18.55 -22.42 -29.40
CA ASN A 36 -18.80 -21.28 -30.30
C ASN A 36 -19.96 -20.43 -29.76
N ASN A 37 -19.84 -19.98 -28.50
CA ASN A 37 -20.81 -19.14 -27.83
C ASN A 37 -20.14 -17.82 -27.41
N ILE A 38 -20.82 -16.69 -27.69
CA ILE A 38 -20.29 -15.35 -27.49
C ILE A 38 -19.94 -15.06 -26.01
N GLU A 39 -20.70 -15.63 -25.06
CA GLU A 39 -20.43 -15.47 -23.62
C GLU A 39 -19.19 -16.27 -23.23
N LEU A 40 -19.04 -17.50 -23.73
CA LEU A 40 -17.84 -18.31 -23.51
C LEU A 40 -16.61 -17.67 -24.15
N SER A 41 -16.71 -17.11 -25.36
CA SER A 41 -15.62 -16.39 -26.02
C SER A 41 -15.12 -15.23 -25.16
N ARG A 42 -16.04 -14.48 -24.53
CA ARG A 42 -15.66 -13.39 -23.61
C ARG A 42 -14.93 -13.91 -22.36
N HIS A 43 -15.34 -15.04 -21.81
CA HIS A 43 -14.65 -15.67 -20.67
C HIS A 43 -13.29 -16.20 -21.06
N PHE A 44 -13.14 -16.83 -22.22
CA PHE A 44 -11.84 -17.27 -22.74
C PHE A 44 -10.87 -16.09 -22.93
N PHE A 45 -11.37 -15.00 -23.49
CA PHE A 45 -10.59 -13.77 -23.65
C PHE A 45 -10.12 -13.21 -22.31
N TYR A 46 -11.00 -13.18 -21.29
CA TYR A 46 -10.66 -12.73 -19.94
C TYR A 46 -9.59 -13.63 -19.30
N VAL A 47 -9.73 -14.96 -19.43
CA VAL A 47 -8.71 -15.89 -18.90
C VAL A 47 -7.39 -15.73 -19.64
N SER A 48 -7.39 -15.55 -20.96
CA SER A 48 -6.17 -15.27 -21.73
C SER A 48 -5.47 -14.00 -21.26
N ASP A 49 -6.22 -12.93 -20.96
CA ASP A 49 -5.63 -11.67 -20.44
C ASP A 49 -4.98 -11.86 -19.05
N ILE A 50 -5.61 -12.65 -18.16
CA ILE A 50 -5.00 -13.03 -16.86
C ILE A 50 -3.71 -13.83 -17.09
N LEU A 51 -3.71 -14.82 -17.97
CA LEU A 51 -2.52 -15.61 -18.29
C LEU A 51 -1.40 -14.74 -18.85
N ARG A 52 -1.72 -13.78 -19.72
CA ARG A 52 -0.77 -12.80 -20.23
C ARG A 52 -0.11 -12.02 -19.09
N GLN A 53 -0.90 -11.50 -18.13
CA GLN A 53 -0.37 -10.78 -16.97
C GLN A 53 0.53 -11.67 -16.11
N VAL A 54 0.16 -12.94 -15.91
CA VAL A 54 0.99 -13.90 -15.16
C VAL A 54 2.32 -14.16 -15.88
N ILE A 55 2.29 -14.32 -17.19
CA ILE A 55 3.49 -14.51 -18.02
C ILE A 55 4.40 -13.27 -17.95
N GLU A 56 3.85 -12.06 -18.11
CA GLU A 56 4.58 -10.79 -17.99
C GLU A 56 5.20 -10.62 -16.60
N ASN A 57 4.56 -11.18 -15.54
CA ASN A 57 5.08 -11.23 -14.19
C ASN A 57 6.05 -12.39 -13.91
N GLY A 58 6.54 -13.07 -14.96
CA GLY A 58 7.51 -14.16 -14.84
C GLY A 58 6.93 -15.43 -14.23
N GLY A 59 5.65 -15.75 -14.50
CA GLY A 59 4.96 -16.94 -14.05
C GLY A 59 4.38 -16.85 -12.63
N SER A 60 4.44 -15.69 -12.00
CA SER A 60 3.92 -15.46 -10.65
C SER A 60 2.51 -14.87 -10.69
N VAL A 61 1.55 -15.53 -10.01
CA VAL A 61 0.18 -15.03 -9.80
C VAL A 61 0.17 -13.85 -8.82
N ALA A 62 1.18 -13.76 -7.97
CA ALA A 62 1.33 -12.61 -7.10
C ALA A 62 1.60 -11.36 -7.97
N ARG A 63 0.79 -10.30 -7.80
CA ARG A 63 1.23 -8.98 -8.22
C ARG A 63 2.65 -8.82 -7.70
N ARG A 64 3.61 -8.70 -8.60
CA ARG A 64 4.90 -8.15 -8.21
C ARG A 64 4.56 -6.84 -7.51
N ALA A 65 4.64 -6.85 -6.19
CA ALA A 65 4.78 -5.60 -5.48
C ALA A 65 5.94 -4.93 -6.20
N ARG A 66 5.67 -3.87 -6.98
CA ARG A 66 6.73 -3.02 -7.53
C ARG A 66 7.65 -2.81 -6.34
N SER A 67 8.85 -3.39 -6.42
CA SER A 67 9.77 -3.36 -5.31
C SER A 67 10.00 -1.88 -4.99
N ARG A 68 9.35 -1.38 -3.94
CA ARG A 68 9.56 0.00 -3.45
C ARG A 68 11.02 0.23 -3.08
N SER A 69 11.81 -0.84 -2.98
CA SER A 69 13.25 -0.79 -2.79
C SER A 69 14.02 -0.12 -3.95
N TYR A 70 13.36 0.13 -5.10
CA TYR A 70 13.98 0.83 -6.25
C TYR A 70 13.78 2.36 -6.21
N LEU A 71 12.86 2.86 -5.38
CA LEU A 71 12.66 4.30 -5.26
C LEU A 71 13.69 4.90 -4.31
N PRO A 72 14.24 6.09 -4.62
CA PRO A 72 15.10 6.83 -3.69
C PRO A 72 14.46 6.98 -2.31
N PRO A 73 15.27 7.07 -1.24
CA PRO A 73 14.79 7.33 0.11
C PRO A 73 13.96 8.61 0.19
N PHE A 74 13.07 8.68 1.18
CA PHE A 74 12.26 9.87 1.42
C PHE A 74 13.14 11.07 1.78
N LYS A 75 12.94 12.19 1.10
CA LYS A 75 13.62 13.46 1.36
C LYS A 75 12.68 14.63 1.04
N LEU A 76 12.79 15.70 1.82
CA LEU A 76 12.12 16.98 1.56
C LEU A 76 13.15 18.05 1.22
N THR A 77 12.75 19.00 0.38
CA THR A 77 13.48 20.27 0.19
C THR A 77 13.08 21.29 1.27
N ASP A 78 13.87 22.32 1.48
CA ASP A 78 13.54 23.38 2.44
C ASP A 78 12.19 24.06 2.12
N GLU A 79 11.87 24.19 0.85
CA GLU A 79 10.58 24.73 0.39
C GLU A 79 9.41 23.82 0.78
N GLN A 80 9.57 22.51 0.62
CA GLN A 80 8.56 21.51 1.02
C GLN A 80 8.41 21.45 2.55
N TYR A 81 9.50 21.58 3.30
CA TYR A 81 9.43 21.69 4.76
C TYR A 81 8.54 22.86 5.21
N ASN A 82 8.69 24.03 4.58
CA ASN A 82 7.90 25.22 4.88
C ASN A 82 6.41 25.09 4.45
N GLN A 83 6.08 24.13 3.60
CA GLN A 83 4.71 23.87 3.13
C GLN A 83 3.96 22.85 3.99
N ILE A 84 4.61 22.24 5.01
CA ILE A 84 3.93 21.27 5.86
C ILE A 84 2.86 21.98 6.68
N GLU A 85 1.59 21.61 6.41
CA GLU A 85 0.46 22.16 7.15
C GLU A 85 0.33 21.57 8.55
N ILE A 86 0.31 22.47 9.55
CA ILE A 86 -0.06 22.18 10.93
C ILE A 86 -1.51 22.58 11.12
N THR A 87 -2.31 21.69 11.70
CA THR A 87 -3.74 21.97 11.96
C THR A 87 -3.98 22.23 13.45
N THR A 88 -4.83 23.19 13.75
CA THR A 88 -5.34 23.45 15.10
C THR A 88 -6.24 22.32 15.59
N THR A 89 -6.94 21.65 14.65
CA THR A 89 -7.75 20.46 14.96
C THR A 89 -6.85 19.25 15.17
N PRO A 90 -6.98 18.55 16.31
CA PRO A 90 -6.20 17.35 16.57
C PRO A 90 -6.42 16.28 15.49
N THR A 91 -5.34 15.70 15.00
CA THR A 91 -5.37 14.76 13.88
C THR A 91 -4.69 13.43 14.24
N MET A 92 -5.07 12.34 13.57
CA MET A 92 -4.35 11.07 13.68
C MET A 92 -3.02 11.13 12.95
N ILE A 93 -2.02 10.42 13.47
CA ILE A 93 -0.67 10.42 12.87
C ILE A 93 -0.66 9.99 11.40
N LYS A 94 -1.55 9.09 10.99
CA LYS A 94 -1.69 8.70 9.60
C LYS A 94 -2.01 9.89 8.70
N HIS A 95 -3.04 10.66 9.05
CA HIS A 95 -3.44 11.83 8.26
C HIS A 95 -2.37 12.93 8.24
N PHE A 96 -1.65 13.09 9.35
CA PHE A 96 -0.51 14.01 9.41
C PHE A 96 0.63 13.56 8.48
N THR A 97 0.98 12.27 8.54
CA THR A 97 2.01 11.70 7.66
C THR A 97 1.59 11.71 6.19
N ASP A 98 0.30 11.48 5.89
CA ASP A 98 -0.23 11.56 4.53
C ASP A 98 -0.12 12.99 3.95
N ARG A 99 -0.32 14.03 4.77
CA ARG A 99 -0.08 15.43 4.37
C ARG A 99 1.39 15.69 4.04
N ILE A 100 2.32 15.18 4.84
CA ILE A 100 3.75 15.30 4.54
C ILE A 100 4.07 14.58 3.22
N ASN A 101 3.52 13.38 3.03
CA ASN A 101 3.73 12.60 1.82
C ASN A 101 3.09 13.23 0.57
N SER A 102 2.05 14.06 0.71
CA SER A 102 1.44 14.77 -0.43
C SER A 102 2.35 15.84 -1.04
N LEU A 103 3.43 16.23 -0.36
CA LEU A 103 4.42 17.18 -0.85
C LEU A 103 5.45 16.56 -1.80
N ILE A 104 5.47 15.24 -1.94
CA ILE A 104 6.37 14.51 -2.83
C ILE A 104 5.60 13.79 -3.93
N ASP A 105 6.30 13.46 -5.02
CA ASP A 105 5.77 12.53 -6.02
C ASP A 105 6.07 11.08 -5.59
N GLU A 106 5.01 10.37 -5.18
CA GLU A 106 5.07 8.97 -4.73
C GLU A 106 5.56 7.97 -5.80
N ASN A 107 5.64 8.39 -7.06
CA ASN A 107 6.16 7.56 -8.16
C ASN A 107 7.69 7.67 -8.28
N THR A 108 8.27 8.73 -7.75
CA THR A 108 9.71 9.05 -7.87
C THR A 108 10.48 8.82 -6.58
N MET A 109 9.80 8.72 -5.42
CA MET A 109 10.41 8.65 -4.10
C MET A 109 9.60 7.75 -3.14
N GLN A 110 10.27 7.15 -2.17
CA GLN A 110 9.61 6.41 -1.10
C GLN A 110 8.84 7.36 -0.19
N LYS A 111 7.73 6.86 0.39
CA LYS A 111 6.95 7.62 1.38
C LYS A 111 7.60 7.59 2.76
N LEU A 112 7.39 8.64 3.54
CA LEU A 112 7.61 8.61 4.98
C LEU A 112 6.66 7.59 5.61
N LYS A 113 7.23 6.67 6.38
CA LYS A 113 6.45 5.59 7.03
C LYS A 113 5.85 6.09 8.35
N VAL A 114 4.56 5.87 8.54
CA VAL A 114 3.89 6.11 9.84
C VAL A 114 4.58 5.37 10.99
N THR A 115 5.10 4.17 10.70
CA THR A 115 5.83 3.36 11.69
C THR A 115 7.14 4.00 12.12
N ALA A 116 7.83 4.75 11.25
CA ALA A 116 9.03 5.49 11.61
C ALA A 116 8.70 6.63 12.57
N VAL A 117 7.66 7.44 12.26
CA VAL A 117 7.19 8.52 13.14
C VAL A 117 6.79 7.98 14.52
N THR A 118 5.95 6.95 14.55
CA THR A 118 5.50 6.39 15.84
C THR A 118 6.59 5.62 16.56
N GLY A 119 7.53 5.00 15.86
CA GLY A 119 8.71 4.35 16.44
C GLY A 119 9.63 5.36 17.11
N TRP A 120 9.90 6.47 16.43
CA TRP A 120 10.68 7.58 17.01
C TRP A 120 10.03 8.15 18.28
N LEU A 121 8.69 8.33 18.27
CA LEU A 121 7.96 8.79 19.45
C LEU A 121 8.03 7.79 20.62
N VAL A 122 8.04 6.48 20.34
CA VAL A 122 8.25 5.45 21.37
C VAL A 122 9.67 5.52 21.92
N SER A 123 10.68 5.62 21.05
CA SER A 123 12.09 5.70 21.44
C SER A 123 12.40 6.95 22.27
N ASN A 124 11.65 8.04 22.08
CA ASN A 124 11.79 9.29 22.83
C ASN A 124 10.82 9.39 24.03
N GLY A 125 10.09 8.32 24.35
CA GLY A 125 9.27 8.24 25.56
C GLY A 125 7.92 8.97 25.50
N PHE A 126 7.48 9.43 24.33
CA PHE A 126 6.16 10.07 24.15
C PHE A 126 5.02 9.07 23.91
N LEU A 127 5.36 7.88 23.44
CA LEU A 127 4.47 6.75 23.31
C LEU A 127 5.06 5.53 24.01
N CYS A 128 4.22 4.63 24.52
CA CYS A 128 4.61 3.30 24.98
C CYS A 128 3.86 2.22 24.19
N GLU A 129 4.39 1.00 24.19
CA GLU A 129 3.73 -0.17 23.62
C GLU A 129 3.12 -1.02 24.74
N GLU A 130 1.83 -1.28 24.66
CA GLU A 130 1.09 -2.18 25.55
C GLU A 130 0.57 -3.37 24.78
N ILE A 131 0.50 -4.54 25.43
CA ILE A 131 -0.11 -5.73 24.87
C ILE A 131 -1.56 -5.81 25.36
N ILE A 132 -2.51 -5.58 24.45
CA ILE A 132 -3.95 -5.66 24.73
C ILE A 132 -4.55 -6.69 23.80
N ASN A 133 -5.19 -7.73 24.34
CA ASN A 133 -5.76 -8.84 23.57
C ASN A 133 -4.74 -9.46 22.58
N GLU A 134 -3.55 -9.78 23.05
CA GLU A 134 -2.44 -10.38 22.29
C GLU A 134 -1.89 -9.49 21.14
N LYS A 135 -2.33 -8.24 21.05
CA LYS A 135 -1.88 -7.27 20.04
C LYS A 135 -1.13 -6.13 20.68
N LYS A 136 0.02 -5.78 20.11
CA LYS A 136 0.76 -4.56 20.50
C LYS A 136 -0.05 -3.32 20.10
N ARG A 137 -0.33 -2.48 21.07
CA ARG A 137 -1.01 -1.20 20.93
C ARG A 137 -0.11 -0.09 21.44
N LYS A 138 -0.12 1.05 20.78
CA LYS A 138 0.59 2.25 21.26
C LYS A 138 -0.34 3.09 22.11
N ARG A 139 0.23 3.70 23.15
CA ARG A 139 -0.47 4.61 24.07
C ARG A 139 0.39 5.84 24.31
N PRO A 140 -0.20 7.01 24.51
CA PRO A 140 0.51 8.18 25.01
C PRO A 140 1.04 7.91 26.42
N THR A 141 2.24 8.39 26.70
CA THR A 141 2.78 8.49 28.05
C THR A 141 2.39 9.83 28.70
N GLU A 142 2.70 10.05 29.96
CA GLU A 142 2.51 11.36 30.59
C GLU A 142 3.25 12.49 29.85
N GLU A 143 4.46 12.22 29.36
CA GLU A 143 5.22 13.17 28.56
C GLU A 143 4.58 13.39 27.18
N GLY A 144 4.02 12.34 26.58
CA GLY A 144 3.23 12.46 25.37
C GLY A 144 1.97 13.31 25.55
N GLU A 145 1.27 13.16 26.68
CA GLU A 145 0.10 13.97 26.99
C GLU A 145 0.46 15.45 27.21
N LYS A 146 1.56 15.75 27.90
CA LYS A 146 2.10 17.10 28.05
C LYS A 146 2.46 17.73 26.69
N LEU A 147 2.98 16.93 25.77
CA LEU A 147 3.29 17.36 24.41
C LEU A 147 2.02 17.61 23.57
N GLY A 148 0.89 17.05 23.97
CA GLY A 148 -0.39 17.16 23.26
C GLY A 148 -0.76 15.92 22.43
N ILE A 149 -0.22 14.75 22.79
CA ILE A 149 -0.65 13.45 22.26
C ILE A 149 -1.62 12.83 23.25
N TYR A 150 -2.82 12.48 22.85
CA TYR A 150 -3.81 11.90 23.74
C TYR A 150 -4.66 10.84 23.04
N SER A 151 -5.33 10.02 23.84
CA SER A 151 -6.22 8.96 23.34
C SER A 151 -7.68 9.38 23.49
N GLU A 152 -8.49 9.07 22.48
CA GLU A 152 -9.94 9.32 22.45
C GLU A 152 -10.66 8.10 21.92
N ASN A 153 -11.77 7.71 22.54
CA ASN A 153 -12.64 6.68 21.98
C ASN A 153 -13.46 7.27 20.85
N ARG A 154 -13.43 6.62 19.70
CA ARG A 154 -14.21 6.98 18.51
C ARG A 154 -15.04 5.81 18.03
N ASP A 155 -16.22 6.09 17.55
CA ASP A 155 -17.07 5.10 16.90
C ASP A 155 -16.70 5.00 15.43
N GLY A 156 -16.42 3.77 14.98
CA GLY A 156 -16.15 3.44 13.60
C GLY A 156 -17.19 2.49 13.05
N HIS A 157 -17.13 2.22 11.76
CA HIS A 157 -18.08 1.34 11.07
C HIS A 157 -18.13 -0.10 11.63
N PHE A 158 -17.05 -0.54 12.27
CA PHE A 158 -16.92 -1.88 12.88
C PHE A 158 -16.88 -1.87 14.41
N GLY A 159 -17.38 -0.81 15.05
CA GLY A 159 -17.38 -0.65 16.51
C GLY A 159 -16.46 0.47 17.01
N SER A 160 -16.46 0.67 18.32
CA SER A 160 -15.64 1.70 18.97
C SER A 160 -14.16 1.30 18.97
N TYR A 161 -13.29 2.25 18.69
CA TYR A 161 -11.84 2.09 18.74
C TYR A 161 -11.16 3.27 19.42
N LEU A 162 -10.00 3.02 20.02
CA LEU A 162 -9.19 4.07 20.62
C LEU A 162 -8.30 4.71 19.56
N ALA A 163 -8.55 5.98 19.27
CA ALA A 163 -7.74 6.81 18.39
C ALA A 163 -6.67 7.57 19.20
N ILE A 164 -5.45 7.65 18.68
CA ILE A 164 -4.42 8.54 19.21
C ILE A 164 -4.40 9.80 18.36
N LEU A 165 -4.57 10.94 19.02
CA LEU A 165 -4.69 12.26 18.42
C LEU A 165 -3.51 13.15 18.80
N TYR A 166 -3.09 13.97 17.85
CA TYR A 166 -1.94 14.85 17.94
C TYR A 166 -2.41 16.30 17.78
N LYS A 167 -2.32 17.07 18.86
CA LYS A 167 -2.57 18.52 18.86
C LYS A 167 -1.52 19.26 18.06
N GLU A 168 -1.75 20.54 17.80
CA GLU A 168 -0.83 21.43 17.10
C GLU A 168 0.60 21.37 17.68
N SER A 169 0.75 21.39 19.02
CA SER A 169 2.06 21.31 19.69
C SER A 169 2.82 20.03 19.34
N ALA A 170 2.12 18.88 19.33
CA ALA A 170 2.72 17.61 18.97
C ALA A 170 3.08 17.54 17.48
N GLN A 171 2.22 18.06 16.59
CA GLN A 171 2.51 18.15 15.15
C GLN A 171 3.76 19.00 14.91
N LYS A 172 3.87 20.15 15.55
CA LYS A 172 5.03 21.04 15.47
C LYS A 172 6.31 20.34 15.94
N TYR A 173 6.26 19.69 17.09
CA TYR A 173 7.39 18.97 17.63
C TYR A 173 7.88 17.84 16.70
N ILE A 174 6.96 17.14 16.03
CA ILE A 174 7.31 16.12 15.04
C ILE A 174 8.02 16.76 13.85
N ILE A 175 7.56 17.93 13.36
CA ILE A 175 8.21 18.65 12.26
C ILE A 175 9.61 19.12 12.67
N ASP A 176 9.76 19.69 13.86
CA ASP A 176 11.05 20.17 14.37
C ASP A 176 12.11 19.04 14.47
N ASN A 177 11.65 17.78 14.54
CA ASN A 177 12.52 16.59 14.61
C ASN A 177 12.40 15.69 13.36
N LEU A 178 11.84 16.20 12.28
CA LEU A 178 11.48 15.39 11.12
C LEU A 178 12.72 14.79 10.41
N GLU A 179 13.88 15.46 10.45
CA GLU A 179 15.13 14.94 9.88
C GLU A 179 15.54 13.62 10.53
N GLN A 180 15.47 13.52 11.88
CA GLN A 180 15.78 12.28 12.60
C GLN A 180 14.79 11.16 12.26
N ILE A 181 13.51 11.51 12.10
CA ILE A 181 12.45 10.57 11.73
C ILE A 181 12.66 10.07 10.30
N ILE A 182 13.10 10.94 9.39
CA ILE A 182 13.43 10.59 8.01
C ILE A 182 14.61 9.62 7.96
N ALA A 183 15.68 9.88 8.72
CA ALA A 183 16.83 8.98 8.82
C ALA A 183 16.38 7.56 9.24
N ILE A 184 15.59 7.45 10.31
CA ILE A 184 15.02 6.17 10.75
C ILE A 184 14.13 5.53 9.67
N SER A 185 13.32 6.32 8.96
CA SER A 185 12.45 5.82 7.88
C SER A 185 13.26 5.23 6.73
N ASN A 186 14.42 5.79 6.47
CA ASN A 186 15.34 5.37 5.39
C ASN A 186 16.25 4.21 5.80
N GLY A 187 16.32 3.88 7.10
CA GLY A 187 17.14 2.80 7.64
C GLY A 187 18.58 3.21 7.98
N GLU A 188 18.77 4.48 8.27
CA GLU A 188 20.04 5.08 8.75
C GLU A 188 20.15 5.02 10.27
#